data_18e005efc939432cdd0dea33cc7d26c2
#
_entry.id   18e005efc939432cdd0dea33cc7d26c2
#
_cell.length_a   1.000
_cell.length_b   1.000
_cell.length_c   1.000
_cell.angle_alpha   90.00
_cell.angle_beta   90.00
_cell.angle_gamma   90.00
#
_symmetry.space_group_name_H-M   'P 1'
#
loop_
_entity.id
_entity.type
_entity.pdbx_description
1 polymer ?
#
loop_
_entity_poly.entity_id
_entity_poly.type
_entity_poly.pdbx_seq_one_letter_code
_entity_poly.pdbx_strand_id
1 'polypeptide(L)'
;MVTVRLFGLLRLDTGIKELTADAGSVRDLYPLLIQEAKKRDPGSKVKKSDIDGCIVMVNGTQGKKSTKLKDGDTVILMSPVSGG
;
A
#
# COMPACT_ATOMS: atom_id res chain seq x y z
N MET A 1 10.90 -9.51 5.76
CA MET A 1 9.87 -8.46 5.86
C MET A 1 10.10 -7.35 4.86
N VAL A 2 9.05 -6.77 4.37
CA VAL A 2 9.15 -5.59 3.51
C VAL A 2 8.58 -4.38 4.24
N THR A 3 9.07 -3.19 3.89
CA THR A 3 8.56 -1.94 4.44
C THR A 3 7.64 -1.31 3.41
N VAL A 4 6.44 -0.90 3.85
CA VAL A 4 5.45 -0.27 2.99
C VAL A 4 5.22 1.14 3.50
N ARG A 5 5.32 2.12 2.60
CA ARG A 5 5.05 3.52 2.93
C ARG A 5 3.91 4.02 2.07
N LEU A 6 2.97 4.72 2.69
CA LEU A 6 1.79 5.22 2.00
C LEU A 6 1.83 6.74 1.92
N PHE A 7 1.39 7.26 0.78
CA PHE A 7 1.35 8.71 0.54
C PHE A 7 0.02 9.10 -0.11
N GLY A 8 -0.30 10.37 -0.02
CA GLY A 8 -1.49 10.94 -0.64
C GLY A 8 -2.77 10.53 0.08
N LEU A 9 -3.86 10.41 -0.67
CA LEU A 9 -5.16 10.07 -0.10
C LEU A 9 -5.17 8.69 0.54
N LEU A 10 -4.41 7.76 0.00
CA LEU A 10 -4.34 6.41 0.56
C LEU A 10 -3.84 6.45 2.01
N ARG A 11 -2.85 7.31 2.27
CA ARG A 11 -2.34 7.49 3.62
C ARG A 11 -3.42 8.05 4.55
N LEU A 12 -4.19 9.01 4.06
CA LEU A 12 -5.26 9.62 4.84
C LEU A 12 -6.40 8.63 5.08
N ASP A 13 -6.79 7.91 4.04
CA ASP A 13 -7.92 6.97 4.11
C ASP A 13 -7.62 5.77 5.01
N THR A 14 -6.38 5.32 5.03
CA THR A 14 -6.00 4.16 5.85
C THR A 14 -5.51 4.53 7.24
N GLY A 15 -5.04 5.76 7.42
CA GLY A 15 -4.37 6.16 8.65
C GLY A 15 -3.00 5.53 8.81
N ILE A 16 -2.48 4.90 7.76
CA ILE A 16 -1.19 4.22 7.79
C ILE A 16 -0.15 5.08 7.10
N LYS A 17 0.92 5.41 7.82
CA LYS A 17 2.05 6.13 7.25
C LYS A 17 3.09 5.14 6.76
N GLU A 18 3.37 4.13 7.56
CA GLU A 18 4.37 3.12 7.27
C GLU A 18 3.99 1.83 7.99
N LEU A 19 4.31 0.71 7.37
CA LEU A 19 3.97 -0.60 7.88
C LEU A 19 5.02 -1.59 7.41
N THR A 20 5.38 -2.55 8.26
CA THR A 20 6.21 -3.67 7.85
C THR A 20 5.33 -4.91 7.75
N ALA A 21 5.58 -5.75 6.76
CA ALA A 21 4.77 -6.93 6.52
C ALA A 21 5.55 -7.99 5.76
N ASP A 22 5.10 -9.22 5.85
CA ASP A 22 5.61 -10.32 5.04
C ASP A 22 4.70 -10.47 3.82
N ALA A 23 5.27 -10.29 2.65
CA ALA A 23 4.51 -10.41 1.41
C ALA A 23 5.45 -10.83 0.28
N GLY A 24 5.00 -11.73 -0.55
CA GLY A 24 5.78 -12.23 -1.69
C GLY A 24 5.59 -11.40 -2.95
N SER A 25 4.58 -10.56 -2.99
CA SER A 25 4.32 -9.67 -4.11
C SER A 25 3.57 -8.44 -3.64
N VAL A 26 3.52 -7.42 -4.49
CA VAL A 26 2.83 -6.16 -4.16
C VAL A 26 1.36 -6.42 -3.86
N ARG A 27 0.69 -7.24 -4.67
CA ARG A 27 -0.75 -7.52 -4.45
C ARG A 27 -1.02 -8.18 -3.10
N ASP A 28 -0.07 -8.93 -2.57
CA ASP A 28 -0.23 -9.59 -1.27
C ASP A 28 -0.29 -8.58 -0.12
N LEU A 29 0.16 -7.36 -0.37
CA LEU A 29 0.07 -6.30 0.63
C LEU A 29 -1.34 -5.74 0.78
N TYR A 30 -2.18 -5.87 -0.25
CA TYR A 30 -3.51 -5.25 -0.28
C TYR A 30 -4.40 -5.70 0.89
N PRO A 31 -4.60 -7.01 1.12
CA PRO A 31 -5.42 -7.42 2.24
C PRO A 31 -4.82 -7.04 3.58
N LEU A 32 -3.49 -7.01 3.68
CA LEU A 32 -2.83 -6.62 4.92
C LEU A 32 -3.06 -5.15 5.23
N LEU A 33 -3.03 -4.29 4.20
CA LEU A 33 -3.30 -2.87 4.37
C LEU A 33 -4.75 -2.61 4.75
N ILE A 34 -5.68 -3.32 4.12
CA ILE A 34 -7.11 -3.20 4.43
C ILE A 34 -7.38 -3.64 5.86
N GLN A 35 -6.80 -4.75 6.29
CA GLN A 35 -6.92 -5.25 7.65
C GLN A 35 -6.40 -4.22 8.66
N GLU A 36 -5.22 -3.67 8.40
CA GLU A 36 -4.62 -2.70 9.30
C GLU A 36 -5.44 -1.41 9.36
N ALA A 37 -5.95 -0.96 8.22
CA ALA A 37 -6.79 0.24 8.17
C ALA A 37 -8.06 0.05 9.02
N LYS A 38 -8.71 -1.09 8.93
CA LYS A 38 -9.91 -1.40 9.71
C LYS A 38 -9.60 -1.57 11.19
N LYS A 39 -8.42 -2.05 11.50
CA LYS A 39 -7.97 -2.20 12.88
C LYS A 39 -7.79 -0.82 13.53
N ARG A 40 -7.26 0.13 12.79
CA ARG A 40 -7.05 1.50 13.27
C ARG A 40 -8.35 2.29 13.31
N ASP A 41 -9.23 2.04 12.33
CA ASP A 41 -10.51 2.71 12.20
C ASP A 41 -11.55 1.70 11.70
N PRO A 42 -12.38 1.14 12.60
CA PRO A 42 -13.40 0.18 12.20
C PRO A 42 -14.40 0.72 11.17
N GLY A 43 -14.52 2.04 11.07
CA GLY A 43 -15.36 2.67 10.06
C GLY A 43 -14.68 2.91 8.73
N SER A 44 -13.43 2.47 8.58
CA SER A 44 -12.68 2.69 7.35
C SER A 44 -13.39 2.05 6.15
N LYS A 45 -13.51 2.82 5.07
CA LYS A 45 -14.14 2.36 3.84
C LYS A 45 -13.13 2.03 2.76
N VAL A 46 -11.85 1.94 3.13
CA VAL A 46 -10.82 1.60 2.17
C VAL A 46 -11.06 0.20 1.63
N LYS A 47 -10.88 0.02 0.34
CA LYS A 47 -11.09 -1.27 -0.31
C LYS A 47 -9.99 -1.50 -1.35
N LYS A 48 -9.95 -2.72 -1.85
CA LYS A 48 -8.93 -3.15 -2.80
C LYS A 48 -8.81 -2.23 -4.01
N SER A 49 -9.93 -1.75 -4.54
CA SER A 49 -9.91 -0.87 -5.70
C SER A 49 -9.20 0.46 -5.43
N ASP A 50 -9.25 0.95 -4.18
CA ASP A 50 -8.56 2.18 -3.80
C ASP A 50 -7.05 2.00 -3.85
N ILE A 51 -6.58 0.82 -3.49
CA ILE A 51 -5.15 0.49 -3.50
C ILE A 51 -4.70 0.16 -4.92
N ASP A 52 -5.55 -0.54 -5.66
CA ASP A 52 -5.25 -0.99 -7.03
C ASP A 52 -4.96 0.19 -7.98
N GLY A 53 -5.57 1.34 -7.72
CA GLY A 53 -5.34 2.55 -8.52
C GLY A 53 -4.09 3.32 -8.14
N CYS A 54 -3.34 2.89 -7.14
CA CYS A 54 -2.17 3.63 -6.67
C CYS A 54 -0.95 3.40 -7.55
N ILE A 55 -0.06 4.38 -7.51
CA ILE A 55 1.25 4.25 -8.12
C ILE A 55 2.11 3.42 -7.18
N VAL A 56 2.80 2.42 -7.73
CA VAL A 56 3.65 1.51 -6.96
C VAL A 56 5.11 1.75 -7.30
N MET A 57 5.92 1.94 -6.27
CA MET A 57 7.38 2.01 -6.41
C MET A 57 7.98 0.94 -5.52
N VAL A 58 8.92 0.19 -6.05
CA VAL A 58 9.66 -0.82 -5.29
C VAL A 58 11.14 -0.49 -5.38
N ASN A 59 11.74 -0.16 -4.24
CA ASN A 59 13.16 0.23 -4.17
C ASN A 59 13.50 1.35 -5.15
N GLY A 60 12.59 2.31 -5.31
CA GLY A 60 12.82 3.46 -6.18
C GLY A 60 12.50 3.24 -7.65
N THR A 61 12.06 2.06 -8.03
CA THR A 61 11.71 1.73 -9.41
C THR A 61 10.20 1.47 -9.50
N GLN A 62 9.56 1.98 -10.54
CA GLN A 62 8.13 1.75 -10.71
C GLN A 62 7.83 0.26 -10.82
N GLY A 63 6.85 -0.18 -10.05
CA GLY A 63 6.43 -1.57 -10.02
C GLY A 63 4.98 -1.74 -10.42
N LYS A 64 4.51 -2.97 -10.29
CA LYS A 64 3.12 -3.37 -10.57
C LYS A 64 2.61 -4.21 -9.41
N LYS A 65 1.30 -4.49 -9.42
CA LYS A 65 0.75 -5.38 -8.41
C LYS A 65 1.32 -6.80 -8.49
N SER A 66 1.81 -7.20 -9.66
CA SER A 66 2.42 -8.52 -9.83
C SER A 66 3.92 -8.55 -9.48
N THR A 67 4.52 -7.41 -9.17
CA THR A 67 5.94 -7.35 -8.85
C THR A 67 6.24 -8.19 -7.61
N LYS A 68 7.24 -9.07 -7.74
CA LYS A 68 7.69 -9.91 -6.62
C LYS A 68 8.50 -9.10 -5.63
N LEU A 69 8.35 -9.42 -4.37
CA LEU A 69 9.05 -8.74 -3.27
C LEU A 69 10.00 -9.70 -2.58
N LYS A 70 11.11 -9.15 -2.10
CA LYS A 70 12.12 -9.86 -1.34
C LYS A 70 12.25 -9.23 0.03
N ASP A 71 12.81 -9.99 0.95
CA ASP A 71 13.10 -9.48 2.28
C ASP A 71 13.96 -8.21 2.19
N GLY A 72 13.56 -7.19 2.91
CA GLY A 72 14.26 -5.91 2.90
C GLY A 72 13.80 -4.91 1.86
N ASP A 73 12.89 -5.30 0.97
CA ASP A 73 12.38 -4.37 -0.04
C ASP A 73 11.55 -3.26 0.59
N THR A 74 11.58 -2.09 -0.03
CA THR A 74 10.74 -0.96 0.36
C THR A 74 9.74 -0.68 -0.76
N VAL A 75 8.46 -0.69 -0.39
CA VAL A 75 7.36 -0.43 -1.31
C VAL A 75 6.71 0.90 -0.97
N ILE A 76 6.53 1.73 -1.97
CA ILE A 76 5.80 2.99 -1.82
C ILE A 76 4.51 2.87 -2.61
N LEU A 77 3.39 3.16 -1.95
CA LEU A 77 2.09 3.23 -2.57
C LEU A 77 1.59 4.65 -2.45
N MET A 78 1.25 5.24 -3.57
CA MET A 78 0.90 6.66 -3.66
C MET A 78 -0.37 6.81 -4.47
N SER A 79 -1.38 7.46 -3.89
CA SER A 79 -2.60 7.75 -4.65
C SER A 79 -2.24 8.67 -5.80
N PRO A 80 -2.75 8.41 -7.01
CA PRO A 80 -2.54 9.35 -8.08
C PRO A 80 -3.16 10.68 -7.66
N VAL A 81 -2.44 11.76 -7.94
CA VAL A 81 -3.03 13.08 -7.74
C VAL A 81 -4.14 13.17 -8.74
N SER A 82 -5.36 13.03 -8.25
CA SER A 82 -6.47 13.29 -9.12
C SER A 82 -6.44 14.78 -9.36
N GLY A 83 -5.76 15.18 -10.33
CA GLY A 83 -5.83 16.56 -10.77
C GLY A 83 -7.26 16.89 -11.15
N GLY A 84 -7.83 16.07 -10.63
CA GLY A 84 -9.32 16.15 -10.91
C GLY A 84 -8.95 15.98 -11.53
#